data_566654a121076b984a9895f8b415f7d8
#
_entry.id   566654a121076b984a9895f8b415f7d8
#
_cell.length_a   1.000
_cell.length_b   1.000
_cell.length_c   1.000
_cell.angle_alpha   90.00
_cell.angle_beta   90.00
_cell.angle_gamma   90.00
#
_symmetry.space_group_name_H-M   'P 1'
#
loop_
_entity.id
_entity.type
_entity.pdbx_description
1 polymer ?
#
loop_
_entity_poly.entity_id
_entity_poly.type
_entity_poly.pdbx_seq_one_letter_code
_entity_poly.pdbx_strand_id
1 'polypeptide(L)'
;MKKTPSHIFPAIILTIFVSGAFVTAWPAAKTSGLLIVRAGKFLDVRSGKTLNDQAIVIDGGKIVSVGPFAQATRSAGDRLIDLGNATVLPGLTDAHTHMTGDPQDVGYEGLGISIPRSTLIGARNARLTLEAGFTTVRNVGAEGYSDVALRDAINAGDVPGPHMLVSGPALGITGGHCDENLLPIEYHVTAEGVADGVEGVQHKVREVIKYGADVIKICATGGVLSHGDNPQASQYTLEEMKAIVADAHRLGRKVAAHAHGAQGILWASEAGVDSIEHGSYIDDAAIAGMKKNGTYLVPTLYLADWFLDNAERLHVPPEMVAKGREVMPAARKNVAHAFASGVKVAFGTDAAVYPHGLNAHEFAVMVKLGLSPLQSIQSATINAADLLGWSDKMGAVEPGKWADIIAVDGDPLQDVTTLERVKFVMKGGEVVKNEYRK
;
A
#
# COMPACT_ATOMS: atom_id res chain seq x y z
N MET A 1 -19.87 35.54 66.07
CA MET A 1 -19.96 34.12 66.47
C MET A 1 -21.26 33.53 65.94
N LYS A 2 -21.21 32.80 64.81
CA LYS A 2 -22.29 31.91 64.36
C LYS A 2 -21.65 30.64 63.84
N LYS A 3 -21.89 29.52 64.51
CA LYS A 3 -21.41 28.18 64.17
C LYS A 3 -22.22 27.61 62.99
N THR A 4 -21.54 27.15 61.93
CA THR A 4 -22.13 26.36 60.85
C THR A 4 -22.08 24.87 61.25
N PRO A 5 -23.14 24.08 61.00
CA PRO A 5 -23.15 22.64 61.28
C PRO A 5 -22.48 21.87 60.17
N SER A 6 -21.61 20.92 60.54
CA SER A 6 -21.00 19.92 59.68
C SER A 6 -22.00 18.83 59.34
N HIS A 7 -22.31 18.64 58.05
CA HIS A 7 -23.06 17.46 57.56
C HIS A 7 -22.10 16.33 57.26
N ILE A 8 -22.19 15.27 58.05
CA ILE A 8 -21.53 13.97 57.82
C ILE A 8 -22.44 13.17 56.85
N PHE A 9 -21.96 12.89 55.65
CA PHE A 9 -22.62 11.96 54.75
C PHE A 9 -22.07 10.54 55.02
N PRO A 10 -22.92 9.51 55.21
CA PRO A 10 -22.45 8.14 55.32
C PRO A 10 -22.06 7.61 53.92
N ALA A 11 -20.85 7.06 53.81
CA ALA A 11 -20.40 6.35 52.62
C ALA A 11 -21.15 5.02 52.51
N ILE A 12 -22.00 4.89 51.50
CA ILE A 12 -22.61 3.60 51.13
C ILE A 12 -21.59 2.85 50.29
N ILE A 13 -20.98 1.82 50.83
CA ILE A 13 -20.15 0.87 50.10
C ILE A 13 -21.08 -0.06 49.31
N LEU A 14 -21.20 0.18 48.01
CA LEU A 14 -21.92 -0.68 47.10
C LEU A 14 -20.99 -1.82 46.68
N THR A 15 -21.10 -2.99 47.24
CA THR A 15 -20.38 -4.17 46.83
C THR A 15 -21.02 -4.74 45.57
N ILE A 16 -20.41 -4.43 44.40
CA ILE A 16 -20.83 -5.01 43.13
C ILE A 16 -20.25 -6.43 43.03
N PHE A 17 -21.09 -7.43 43.16
CA PHE A 17 -20.77 -8.81 42.78
C PHE A 17 -20.76 -8.86 41.23
N VAL A 18 -19.57 -8.79 40.63
CA VAL A 18 -19.40 -9.14 39.22
C VAL A 18 -19.39 -10.65 39.12
N SER A 19 -20.53 -11.25 38.82
CA SER A 19 -20.59 -12.63 38.35
C SER A 19 -19.97 -12.71 36.97
N GLY A 20 -18.68 -13.01 36.91
CA GLY A 20 -17.96 -13.29 35.68
C GLY A 20 -18.55 -14.53 35.01
N ALA A 21 -19.42 -14.34 34.03
CA ALA A 21 -19.69 -15.37 33.05
C ALA A 21 -18.43 -15.54 32.21
N PHE A 22 -17.62 -16.56 32.52
CA PHE A 22 -16.59 -17.04 31.64
C PHE A 22 -17.28 -17.53 30.35
N VAL A 23 -17.36 -16.67 29.33
CA VAL A 23 -17.60 -17.12 27.95
C VAL A 23 -16.34 -17.88 27.58
N THR A 24 -16.35 -19.20 27.76
CA THR A 24 -15.35 -20.08 27.17
C THR A 24 -15.51 -19.91 25.65
N ALA A 25 -14.62 -19.14 25.02
CA ALA A 25 -14.45 -19.15 23.58
C ALA A 25 -14.22 -20.62 23.20
N TRP A 26 -15.19 -21.19 22.49
CA TRP A 26 -15.05 -22.52 21.90
C TRP A 26 -13.83 -22.44 20.98
N PRO A 27 -12.78 -23.24 21.19
CA PRO A 27 -11.68 -23.27 20.22
C PRO A 27 -12.30 -23.69 18.89
N ALA A 28 -12.15 -22.85 17.87
CA ALA A 28 -12.51 -23.22 16.52
C ALA A 28 -11.88 -24.60 16.28
N ALA A 29 -12.70 -25.60 15.95
CA ALA A 29 -12.22 -26.94 15.69
C ALA A 29 -11.13 -26.83 14.63
N LYS A 30 -9.87 -27.18 14.97
CA LYS A 30 -8.82 -27.38 14.00
C LYS A 30 -9.41 -28.30 12.96
N THR A 31 -9.67 -27.81 11.75
CA THR A 31 -9.97 -28.65 10.59
C THR A 31 -8.74 -29.51 10.39
N SER A 32 -8.82 -30.77 10.81
CA SER A 32 -7.73 -31.75 10.83
C SER A 32 -7.42 -32.19 9.39
N GLY A 33 -6.77 -31.35 8.60
CA GLY A 33 -6.36 -31.66 7.24
C GLY A 33 -5.60 -30.47 6.62
N LEU A 34 -4.60 -30.79 5.84
CA LEU A 34 -3.83 -29.80 5.08
C LEU A 34 -4.67 -29.28 3.89
N LEU A 35 -4.41 -28.06 3.48
CA LEU A 35 -4.89 -27.54 2.22
C LEU A 35 -3.77 -27.67 1.18
N ILE A 36 -4.07 -28.34 0.08
CA ILE A 36 -3.13 -28.55 -1.02
C ILE A 36 -3.65 -27.81 -2.24
N VAL A 37 -2.86 -26.88 -2.77
CA VAL A 37 -3.13 -26.24 -4.06
C VAL A 37 -2.24 -26.90 -5.11
N ARG A 38 -2.86 -27.48 -6.14
CA ARG A 38 -2.15 -28.00 -7.31
C ARG A 38 -2.06 -26.92 -8.37
N ALA A 39 -0.85 -26.59 -8.77
CA ALA A 39 -0.51 -25.64 -9.80
C ALA A 39 -0.03 -26.42 -11.04
N GLY A 40 -0.77 -26.36 -12.14
CA GLY A 40 -0.30 -26.96 -13.39
C GLY A 40 0.96 -26.28 -13.92
N LYS A 41 1.06 -24.96 -13.70
CA LYS A 41 2.26 -24.15 -13.86
C LYS A 41 2.48 -23.33 -12.60
N PHE A 42 3.71 -23.28 -12.12
CA PHE A 42 4.11 -22.48 -10.97
C PHE A 42 5.26 -21.56 -11.37
N LEU A 43 5.07 -20.25 -11.29
CA LEU A 43 6.12 -19.27 -11.53
C LEU A 43 6.91 -19.04 -10.24
N ASP A 44 8.14 -19.53 -10.20
CA ASP A 44 9.11 -19.12 -9.19
C ASP A 44 9.63 -17.73 -9.53
N VAL A 45 9.15 -16.72 -8.84
CA VAL A 45 9.47 -15.31 -9.09
C VAL A 45 10.94 -14.95 -8.78
N ARG A 46 11.66 -15.77 -7.97
CA ARG A 46 13.08 -15.52 -7.71
C ARG A 46 13.96 -15.91 -8.89
N SER A 47 13.75 -17.12 -9.41
CA SER A 47 14.55 -17.63 -10.52
C SER A 47 13.99 -17.27 -11.90
N GLY A 48 12.72 -16.84 -11.99
CA GLY A 48 12.00 -16.62 -13.23
C GLY A 48 11.66 -17.92 -13.97
N LYS A 49 11.76 -19.09 -13.32
CA LYS A 49 11.44 -20.38 -13.93
C LYS A 49 9.98 -20.74 -13.70
N THR A 50 9.34 -21.23 -14.75
CA THR A 50 8.03 -21.88 -14.64
C THR A 50 8.22 -23.39 -14.43
N LEU A 51 7.76 -23.88 -13.28
CA LEU A 51 7.78 -25.30 -12.92
C LEU A 51 6.40 -25.92 -13.21
N ASN A 52 6.38 -27.16 -13.73
CA ASN A 52 5.13 -27.84 -14.04
C ASN A 52 4.68 -28.72 -12.86
N ASP A 53 3.35 -28.84 -12.72
CA ASP A 53 2.65 -29.78 -11.82
C ASP A 53 3.22 -29.76 -10.39
N GLN A 54 3.10 -28.62 -9.74
CA GLN A 54 3.57 -28.42 -8.37
C GLN A 54 2.40 -28.50 -7.38
N ALA A 55 2.69 -29.00 -6.17
CA ALA A 55 1.82 -28.91 -5.00
C ALA A 55 2.35 -27.83 -4.06
N ILE A 56 1.46 -26.96 -3.61
CA ILE A 56 1.69 -26.00 -2.52
C ILE A 56 0.88 -26.51 -1.34
N VAL A 57 1.56 -26.93 -0.28
CA VAL A 57 0.93 -27.47 0.94
C VAL A 57 0.82 -26.36 1.96
N ILE A 58 -0.36 -26.20 2.55
CA ILE A 58 -0.72 -25.09 3.43
C ILE A 58 -1.30 -25.64 4.74
N ASP A 59 -0.83 -25.11 5.86
CA ASP A 59 -1.39 -25.34 7.20
C ASP A 59 -1.48 -24.01 7.96
N GLY A 60 -2.61 -23.77 8.59
CA GLY A 60 -2.82 -22.57 9.44
C GLY A 60 -2.54 -21.24 8.74
N GLY A 61 -2.83 -21.15 7.43
CA GLY A 61 -2.62 -19.94 6.64
C GLY A 61 -1.17 -19.73 6.16
N LYS A 62 -0.27 -20.67 6.43
CA LYS A 62 1.14 -20.63 6.00
C LYS A 62 1.47 -21.75 5.05
N ILE A 63 2.40 -21.48 4.14
CA ILE A 63 2.97 -22.47 3.25
C ILE A 63 3.89 -23.39 4.07
N VAL A 64 3.68 -24.68 3.99
CA VAL A 64 4.49 -25.71 4.66
C VAL A 64 5.55 -26.26 3.70
N SER A 65 5.15 -26.54 2.46
CA SER A 65 6.07 -27.06 1.44
C SER A 65 5.59 -26.72 0.02
N VAL A 66 6.53 -26.71 -0.90
CA VAL A 66 6.30 -26.59 -2.35
C VAL A 66 7.16 -27.64 -3.05
N GLY A 67 6.57 -28.40 -3.98
CA GLY A 67 7.29 -29.43 -4.70
C GLY A 67 6.43 -30.15 -5.73
N PRO A 68 6.98 -31.16 -6.47
CA PRO A 68 6.23 -31.88 -7.48
C PRO A 68 4.96 -32.52 -6.92
N PHE A 69 3.81 -32.33 -7.57
CA PHE A 69 2.52 -32.83 -7.09
C PHE A 69 2.50 -34.39 -6.96
N ALA A 70 3.21 -35.07 -7.80
CA ALA A 70 3.33 -36.56 -7.73
C ALA A 70 4.00 -37.06 -6.44
N GLN A 71 4.73 -36.18 -5.72
CA GLN A 71 5.40 -36.48 -4.45
C GLN A 71 4.59 -36.00 -3.23
N ALA A 72 3.51 -35.26 -3.44
CA ALA A 72 2.68 -34.76 -2.35
C ALA A 72 1.89 -35.91 -1.71
N THR A 73 2.16 -36.15 -0.43
CA THR A 73 1.38 -37.12 0.36
C THR A 73 0.06 -36.49 0.74
N ARG A 74 -1.05 -37.23 0.55
CA ARG A 74 -2.41 -36.81 0.94
C ARG A 74 -2.97 -37.78 1.98
N SER A 75 -3.52 -37.23 3.03
CA SER A 75 -4.19 -37.94 4.10
C SER A 75 -5.71 -37.81 4.02
N ALA A 76 -6.44 -38.69 4.67
CA ALA A 76 -7.88 -38.54 4.84
C ALA A 76 -8.16 -37.23 5.62
N GLY A 77 -8.93 -36.31 5.02
CA GLY A 77 -9.23 -35.00 5.60
C GLY A 77 -8.49 -33.84 4.91
N ASP A 78 -7.46 -34.10 4.10
CA ASP A 78 -6.82 -33.07 3.31
C ASP A 78 -7.73 -32.56 2.19
N ARG A 79 -7.73 -31.24 1.98
CA ARG A 79 -8.49 -30.59 0.90
C ARG A 79 -7.57 -30.30 -0.28
N LEU A 80 -8.05 -30.58 -1.49
CA LEU A 80 -7.36 -30.25 -2.73
C LEU A 80 -8.09 -29.12 -3.47
N ILE A 81 -7.34 -28.11 -3.87
CA ILE A 81 -7.73 -27.14 -4.89
C ILE A 81 -6.86 -27.40 -6.10
N ASP A 82 -7.46 -27.90 -7.18
CA ASP A 82 -6.77 -28.13 -8.45
C ASP A 82 -7.03 -26.93 -9.38
N LEU A 83 -5.98 -26.20 -9.71
CA LEU A 83 -6.04 -25.03 -10.60
C LEU A 83 -5.75 -25.38 -12.06
N GLY A 84 -5.69 -26.67 -12.38
CA GLY A 84 -5.52 -27.14 -13.75
C GLY A 84 -4.26 -26.57 -14.41
N ASN A 85 -4.41 -25.99 -15.60
CA ASN A 85 -3.31 -25.43 -16.39
C ASN A 85 -2.99 -23.96 -16.07
N ALA A 86 -3.61 -23.38 -15.03
CA ALA A 86 -3.34 -22.01 -14.62
C ALA A 86 -1.88 -21.83 -14.20
N THR A 87 -1.36 -20.62 -14.41
CA THR A 87 -0.07 -20.21 -13.85
C THR A 87 -0.29 -19.60 -12.48
N VAL A 88 0.29 -20.24 -11.48
CA VAL A 88 0.24 -19.85 -10.07
C VAL A 88 1.49 -19.07 -9.72
N LEU A 89 1.32 -17.97 -8.97
CA LEU A 89 2.39 -17.10 -8.49
C LEU A 89 2.01 -16.49 -7.13
N PRO A 90 2.94 -15.80 -6.41
CA PRO A 90 2.61 -15.14 -5.16
C PRO A 90 1.51 -14.10 -5.33
N GLY A 91 0.76 -13.84 -4.27
CA GLY A 91 -0.09 -12.66 -4.19
C GLY A 91 0.69 -11.38 -4.45
N LEU A 92 0.07 -10.46 -5.18
CA LEU A 92 0.69 -9.20 -5.60
C LEU A 92 0.66 -8.18 -4.46
N THR A 93 1.61 -7.25 -4.51
CA THR A 93 1.73 -6.13 -3.57
C THR A 93 1.70 -4.82 -4.31
N ASP A 94 0.89 -3.89 -3.83
CA ASP A 94 0.86 -2.50 -4.27
C ASP A 94 1.39 -1.60 -3.15
N ALA A 95 2.57 -1.03 -3.35
CA ALA A 95 3.27 -0.24 -2.32
C ALA A 95 2.88 1.25 -2.32
N HIS A 96 1.91 1.66 -3.15
CA HIS A 96 1.40 3.02 -3.17
C HIS A 96 -0.08 3.06 -3.53
N THR A 97 -0.93 3.10 -2.52
CA THR A 97 -2.39 3.23 -2.68
C THR A 97 -2.95 4.32 -1.76
N HIS A 98 -4.14 4.82 -2.12
CA HIS A 98 -5.00 5.64 -1.27
C HIS A 98 -6.35 4.92 -1.10
N MET A 99 -6.36 3.89 -0.25
CA MET A 99 -7.49 2.96 -0.13
C MET A 99 -8.81 3.64 0.21
N THR A 100 -8.77 4.74 0.97
CA THR A 100 -9.97 5.45 1.45
C THR A 100 -10.40 6.60 0.54
N GLY A 101 -9.75 6.78 -0.63
CA GLY A 101 -10.09 7.75 -1.67
C GLY A 101 -10.86 7.14 -2.84
N ASP A 102 -11.45 8.01 -3.65
CA ASP A 102 -12.16 7.66 -4.90
C ASP A 102 -11.76 8.65 -6.00
N PRO A 103 -11.66 8.25 -7.27
CA PRO A 103 -11.37 9.18 -8.37
C PRO A 103 -12.35 10.35 -8.49
N GLN A 104 -13.54 10.23 -7.93
CA GLN A 104 -14.55 11.29 -7.92
C GLN A 104 -14.30 12.34 -6.83
N ASP A 105 -13.40 12.06 -5.87
CA ASP A 105 -13.13 12.93 -4.73
C ASP A 105 -12.00 13.94 -5.02
N VAL A 106 -11.61 14.12 -6.28
CA VAL A 106 -10.52 15.04 -6.67
C VAL A 106 -11.00 16.50 -6.61
N GLY A 107 -10.16 17.37 -6.04
CA GLY A 107 -10.45 18.80 -5.93
C GLY A 107 -11.57 19.11 -4.94
N TYR A 108 -12.47 20.01 -5.29
CA TYR A 108 -13.52 20.49 -4.38
C TYR A 108 -14.52 19.42 -3.96
N GLU A 109 -14.72 18.39 -4.75
CA GLU A 109 -15.65 17.29 -4.44
C GLU A 109 -15.20 16.51 -3.19
N GLY A 110 -13.88 16.37 -2.98
CA GLY A 110 -13.29 15.71 -1.81
C GLY A 110 -13.60 16.40 -0.49
N LEU A 111 -13.75 17.72 -0.49
CA LEU A 111 -14.04 18.51 0.72
C LEU A 111 -15.39 18.17 1.35
N GLY A 112 -16.31 17.56 0.57
CA GLY A 112 -17.61 17.11 1.05
C GLY A 112 -17.62 15.71 1.67
N ILE A 113 -16.52 14.98 1.65
CA ILE A 113 -16.45 13.58 2.08
C ILE A 113 -16.04 13.50 3.56
N SER A 114 -16.94 12.96 4.39
CA SER A 114 -16.64 12.79 5.81
C SER A 114 -15.72 11.58 6.06
N ILE A 115 -14.90 11.62 7.14
CA ILE A 115 -14.02 10.51 7.55
C ILE A 115 -14.73 9.16 7.61
N PRO A 116 -15.93 9.02 8.24
CA PRO A 116 -16.66 7.75 8.20
C PRO A 116 -17.02 7.30 6.78
N ARG A 117 -17.33 8.22 5.89
CA ARG A 117 -17.64 7.90 4.49
C ARG A 117 -16.40 7.41 3.75
N SER A 118 -15.23 8.05 3.95
CA SER A 118 -13.94 7.61 3.41
C SER A 118 -13.59 6.19 3.86
N THR A 119 -13.80 5.86 5.14
CA THR A 119 -13.58 4.49 5.65
C THR A 119 -14.46 3.46 4.93
N LEU A 120 -15.74 3.77 4.66
CA LEU A 120 -16.65 2.88 3.93
C LEU A 120 -16.28 2.76 2.44
N ILE A 121 -15.81 3.84 1.82
CA ILE A 121 -15.20 3.80 0.47
C ILE A 121 -14.01 2.85 0.50
N GLY A 122 -13.16 2.95 1.53
CA GLY A 122 -12.01 2.08 1.73
C GLY A 122 -12.38 0.60 1.81
N ALA A 123 -13.45 0.23 2.50
CA ALA A 123 -13.92 -1.15 2.58
C ALA A 123 -14.32 -1.72 1.19
N ARG A 124 -14.97 -0.90 0.35
CA ARG A 124 -15.26 -1.26 -1.05
C ARG A 124 -13.97 -1.46 -1.85
N ASN A 125 -13.06 -0.51 -1.76
CA ASN A 125 -11.79 -0.51 -2.50
C ASN A 125 -10.88 -1.67 -2.08
N ALA A 126 -10.83 -1.98 -0.78
CA ALA A 126 -10.08 -3.11 -0.24
C ALA A 126 -10.53 -4.43 -0.85
N ARG A 127 -11.84 -4.66 -0.97
CA ARG A 127 -12.39 -5.83 -1.65
C ARG A 127 -11.99 -5.88 -3.12
N LEU A 128 -12.15 -4.77 -3.86
CA LEU A 128 -11.82 -4.70 -5.30
C LEU A 128 -10.33 -4.97 -5.55
N THR A 129 -9.46 -4.36 -4.74
CA THR A 129 -8.00 -4.54 -4.82
C THR A 129 -7.60 -5.99 -4.50
N LEU A 130 -8.19 -6.60 -3.47
CA LEU A 130 -7.94 -7.99 -3.12
C LEU A 130 -8.41 -8.95 -4.22
N GLU A 131 -9.62 -8.75 -4.77
CA GLU A 131 -10.17 -9.57 -5.86
C GLU A 131 -9.38 -9.42 -7.17
N ALA A 132 -8.66 -8.31 -7.36
CA ALA A 132 -7.71 -8.11 -8.46
C ALA A 132 -6.36 -8.83 -8.26
N GLY A 133 -6.15 -9.48 -7.10
CA GLY A 133 -4.95 -10.28 -6.83
C GLY A 133 -3.90 -9.59 -5.96
N PHE A 134 -4.14 -8.36 -5.51
CA PHE A 134 -3.26 -7.64 -4.60
C PHE A 134 -3.59 -8.02 -3.16
N THR A 135 -2.86 -9.00 -2.64
CA THR A 135 -3.07 -9.52 -1.27
C THR A 135 -2.43 -8.65 -0.19
N THR A 136 -1.56 -7.74 -0.58
CA THR A 136 -0.92 -6.77 0.31
C THR A 136 -0.90 -5.38 -0.32
N VAL A 137 -1.12 -4.34 0.50
CA VAL A 137 -1.00 -2.94 0.08
C VAL A 137 -0.26 -2.10 1.13
N ARG A 138 0.42 -1.05 0.67
CA ARG A 138 0.85 0.07 1.51
C ARG A 138 -0.02 1.28 1.16
N ASN A 139 -0.80 1.75 2.13
CA ASN A 139 -1.58 2.98 2.02
C ASN A 139 -0.72 4.16 2.46
N VAL A 140 -0.60 5.17 1.62
CA VAL A 140 0.35 6.29 1.83
C VAL A 140 -0.34 7.65 1.88
N GLY A 141 -1.40 7.72 2.64
CA GLY A 141 -2.14 8.94 2.94
C GLY A 141 -3.62 8.66 3.16
N ALA A 142 -4.15 9.14 4.29
CA ALA A 142 -5.56 9.10 4.60
C ALA A 142 -5.89 10.16 5.67
N GLU A 143 -7.01 10.82 5.53
CA GLU A 143 -7.50 11.75 6.53
C GLU A 143 -8.13 11.04 7.73
N GLY A 144 -8.03 11.63 8.91
CA GLY A 144 -8.67 11.17 10.13
C GLY A 144 -8.35 9.73 10.49
N TYR A 145 -7.19 9.22 10.07
CA TYR A 145 -6.78 7.83 10.30
C TYR A 145 -7.80 6.79 9.80
N SER A 146 -8.54 7.12 8.74
CA SER A 146 -9.54 6.24 8.12
C SER A 146 -8.94 4.93 7.58
N ASP A 147 -7.69 4.95 7.15
CA ASP A 147 -6.92 3.78 6.74
C ASP A 147 -6.49 2.89 7.92
N VAL A 148 -6.20 3.48 9.08
CA VAL A 148 -5.94 2.73 10.32
C VAL A 148 -7.18 1.96 10.73
N ALA A 149 -8.34 2.63 10.74
CA ALA A 149 -9.62 1.99 11.03
C ALA A 149 -9.96 0.86 10.04
N LEU A 150 -9.70 1.08 8.74
CA LEU A 150 -9.89 0.07 7.71
C LEU A 150 -8.98 -1.14 7.90
N ARG A 151 -7.67 -0.94 8.12
CA ARG A 151 -6.70 -2.01 8.42
C ARG A 151 -7.14 -2.84 9.62
N ASP A 152 -7.54 -2.18 10.69
CA ASP A 152 -7.94 -2.85 11.93
C ASP A 152 -9.22 -3.67 11.73
N ALA A 153 -10.20 -3.16 10.97
CA ALA A 153 -11.41 -3.89 10.60
C ALA A 153 -11.10 -5.13 9.73
N ILE A 154 -10.16 -5.00 8.76
CA ILE A 154 -9.71 -6.14 7.94
C ILE A 154 -9.01 -7.18 8.82
N ASN A 155 -8.14 -6.76 9.74
CA ASN A 155 -7.43 -7.65 10.65
C ASN A 155 -8.36 -8.36 11.64
N ALA A 156 -9.45 -7.71 12.04
CA ALA A 156 -10.50 -8.29 12.86
C ALA A 156 -11.42 -9.26 12.09
N GLY A 157 -11.40 -9.20 10.74
CA GLY A 157 -12.28 -10.00 9.88
C GLY A 157 -13.65 -9.37 9.66
N ASP A 158 -13.86 -8.11 10.05
CA ASP A 158 -15.13 -7.40 9.88
C ASP A 158 -15.43 -7.09 8.41
N VAL A 159 -14.38 -6.83 7.63
CA VAL A 159 -14.46 -6.58 6.18
C VAL A 159 -13.36 -7.32 5.42
N PRO A 160 -13.62 -7.77 4.17
CA PRO A 160 -12.58 -8.37 3.34
C PRO A 160 -11.60 -7.31 2.83
N GLY A 161 -10.32 -7.64 2.79
CA GLY A 161 -9.29 -6.75 2.25
C GLY A 161 -7.90 -7.38 2.26
N PRO A 162 -6.90 -6.71 1.64
CA PRO A 162 -5.51 -7.14 1.66
C PRO A 162 -4.87 -6.99 3.06
N HIS A 163 -3.67 -7.54 3.26
CA HIS A 163 -2.82 -7.09 4.34
C HIS A 163 -2.43 -5.63 4.10
N MET A 164 -2.51 -4.77 5.12
CA MET A 164 -2.25 -3.35 4.96
C MET A 164 -1.13 -2.85 5.87
N LEU A 165 -0.25 -2.02 5.31
CA LEU A 165 0.57 -1.05 6.03
C LEU A 165 -0.01 0.34 5.76
N VAL A 166 -0.25 1.12 6.80
CA VAL A 166 -0.97 2.40 6.71
C VAL A 166 -0.17 3.56 7.28
N SER A 167 -0.32 4.74 6.69
CA SER A 167 0.42 5.92 7.11
C SER A 167 -0.38 6.89 7.99
N GLY A 168 -1.72 6.81 7.96
CA GLY A 168 -2.54 7.92 8.43
C GLY A 168 -2.30 9.18 7.58
N PRO A 169 -2.44 10.39 8.15
CA PRO A 169 -2.19 11.64 7.43
C PRO A 169 -0.75 11.75 6.92
N ALA A 170 -0.60 12.15 5.65
CA ALA A 170 0.71 12.42 5.06
C ALA A 170 1.30 13.71 5.61
N LEU A 171 2.60 13.71 5.96
CA LEU A 171 3.28 14.89 6.44
C LEU A 171 3.61 15.85 5.30
N GLY A 172 3.32 17.14 5.48
CA GLY A 172 3.62 18.22 4.55
C GLY A 172 3.94 19.51 5.26
N ILE A 173 4.51 20.48 4.53
CA ILE A 173 4.69 21.84 5.01
C ILE A 173 3.39 22.62 4.89
N THR A 174 3.26 23.73 5.64
CA THR A 174 2.19 24.72 5.46
C THR A 174 2.13 25.18 4.00
N GLY A 175 0.94 25.06 3.37
CA GLY A 175 0.71 25.43 1.96
C GLY A 175 1.36 24.49 0.95
N GLY A 176 1.89 23.32 1.38
CA GLY A 176 2.48 22.31 0.51
C GLY A 176 1.47 21.35 -0.12
N HIS A 177 1.98 20.36 -0.84
CA HIS A 177 1.17 19.36 -1.55
C HIS A 177 0.25 18.54 -0.62
N CYS A 178 0.70 18.29 0.60
CA CYS A 178 -0.06 17.55 1.61
C CYS A 178 -0.84 18.45 2.58
N ASP A 179 -1.06 19.73 2.24
CA ASP A 179 -1.94 20.63 2.97
C ASP A 179 -3.25 20.87 2.22
N GLU A 180 -4.27 21.38 2.93
CA GLU A 180 -5.56 21.73 2.34
C GLU A 180 -5.51 23.14 1.75
N ASN A 181 -5.29 23.23 0.44
CA ASN A 181 -5.03 24.50 -0.27
C ASN A 181 -6.22 24.99 -1.11
N LEU A 182 -7.37 24.31 -1.09
CA LEU A 182 -8.53 24.67 -1.91
C LEU A 182 -9.43 25.72 -1.28
N LEU A 183 -9.39 25.86 0.05
CA LEU A 183 -10.26 26.75 0.79
C LEU A 183 -9.62 28.11 1.03
N PRO A 184 -10.42 29.22 0.96
CA PRO A 184 -9.98 30.56 1.35
C PRO A 184 -9.53 30.64 2.81
N ILE A 185 -8.64 31.62 3.11
CA ILE A 185 -8.06 31.81 4.44
C ILE A 185 -9.06 31.93 5.58
N GLU A 186 -10.27 32.42 5.28
CA GLU A 186 -11.35 32.63 6.25
C GLU A 186 -11.84 31.33 6.89
N TYR A 187 -11.61 30.18 6.26
CA TYR A 187 -11.99 28.87 6.79
C TYR A 187 -10.96 28.33 7.80
N HIS A 188 -9.73 28.86 7.82
CA HIS A 188 -8.66 28.45 8.73
C HIS A 188 -8.41 26.92 8.76
N VAL A 189 -8.51 26.26 7.60
CA VAL A 189 -8.29 24.81 7.48
C VAL A 189 -6.82 24.55 7.22
N THR A 190 -6.29 23.53 7.87
CA THR A 190 -4.95 22.96 7.68
C THR A 190 -5.07 21.45 7.75
N ALA A 191 -4.39 20.74 6.86
CA ALA A 191 -4.40 19.28 6.88
C ALA A 191 -3.73 18.71 8.15
N GLU A 192 -4.23 17.59 8.65
CA GLU A 192 -3.77 16.98 9.91
C GLU A 192 -2.26 16.66 9.93
N GLY A 193 -1.67 16.37 8.75
CA GLY A 193 -0.26 16.04 8.61
C GLY A 193 0.71 17.21 8.56
N VAL A 194 0.21 18.45 8.53
CA VAL A 194 1.06 19.65 8.38
C VAL A 194 1.95 19.85 9.60
N ALA A 195 3.25 20.04 9.33
CA ALA A 195 4.24 20.35 10.33
C ALA A 195 5.46 21.03 9.70
N ASP A 196 5.92 22.12 10.28
CA ASP A 196 7.07 22.91 9.85
C ASP A 196 8.17 22.88 10.91
N GLY A 197 9.41 22.92 10.44
CA GLY A 197 10.60 22.94 11.28
C GLY A 197 10.93 21.61 11.94
N VAL A 198 12.19 21.42 12.33
CA VAL A 198 12.70 20.14 12.86
C VAL A 198 11.89 19.62 14.05
N GLU A 199 11.57 20.46 15.02
CA GLU A 199 10.80 20.05 16.21
C GLU A 199 9.35 19.69 15.84
N GLY A 200 8.73 20.47 14.92
CA GLY A 200 7.36 20.21 14.44
C GLY A 200 7.24 18.87 13.74
N VAL A 201 8.13 18.58 12.80
CA VAL A 201 8.09 17.30 12.06
C VAL A 201 8.40 16.10 12.96
N GLN A 202 9.31 16.23 13.94
CA GLN A 202 9.57 15.16 14.92
C GLN A 202 8.34 14.89 15.80
N HIS A 203 7.65 15.94 16.23
CA HIS A 203 6.41 15.80 16.97
C HIS A 203 5.36 15.06 16.14
N LYS A 204 5.17 15.46 14.87
CA LYS A 204 4.17 14.89 13.96
C LYS A 204 4.47 13.42 13.64
N VAL A 205 5.72 13.03 13.41
CA VAL A 205 6.11 11.62 13.25
C VAL A 205 5.64 10.77 14.44
N ARG A 206 5.89 11.25 15.66
CA ARG A 206 5.48 10.55 16.88
C ARG A 206 3.96 10.52 17.04
N GLU A 207 3.28 11.58 16.64
CA GLU A 207 1.83 11.68 16.67
C GLU A 207 1.15 10.67 15.76
N VAL A 208 1.55 10.59 14.47
CA VAL A 208 0.95 9.64 13.55
C VAL A 208 1.26 8.18 13.95
N ILE A 209 2.45 7.89 14.49
CA ILE A 209 2.77 6.57 15.06
C ILE A 209 1.90 6.26 16.27
N LYS A 210 1.66 7.23 17.16
CA LYS A 210 0.76 7.07 18.32
C LYS A 210 -0.64 6.64 17.89
N TYR A 211 -1.13 7.17 16.77
CA TYR A 211 -2.46 6.86 16.26
C TYR A 211 -2.50 5.68 15.29
N GLY A 212 -1.41 4.93 15.17
CA GLY A 212 -1.41 3.61 14.53
C GLY A 212 -0.74 3.53 13.18
N ALA A 213 0.01 4.55 12.75
CA ALA A 213 0.77 4.49 11.50
C ALA A 213 1.85 3.39 11.54
N ASP A 214 1.91 2.58 10.48
CA ASP A 214 2.92 1.55 10.23
C ASP A 214 4.09 2.07 9.39
N VAL A 215 3.86 3.14 8.65
CA VAL A 215 4.81 3.81 7.74
C VAL A 215 4.60 5.32 7.85
N ILE A 216 5.65 6.10 7.62
CA ILE A 216 5.56 7.56 7.53
C ILE A 216 5.52 7.94 6.05
N LYS A 217 4.53 8.75 5.66
CA LYS A 217 4.47 9.39 4.34
C LYS A 217 4.80 10.85 4.47
N ILE A 218 5.67 11.34 3.58
CA ILE A 218 5.99 12.77 3.48
C ILE A 218 5.74 13.28 2.06
N CYS A 219 5.44 14.56 1.93
CA CYS A 219 5.45 15.30 0.67
C CYS A 219 6.74 16.12 0.58
N ALA A 220 7.77 15.53 -0.10
CA ALA A 220 9.08 16.17 -0.24
C ALA A 220 9.09 17.27 -1.31
N THR A 221 8.17 17.23 -2.26
CA THR A 221 7.98 18.26 -3.30
C THR A 221 6.52 18.63 -3.43
N GLY A 222 6.24 19.68 -4.20
CA GLY A 222 4.90 19.94 -4.72
C GLY A 222 4.38 18.81 -5.59
N GLY A 223 3.09 18.81 -5.90
CA GLY A 223 2.39 17.74 -6.61
C GLY A 223 1.51 18.21 -7.75
N VAL A 224 0.95 17.23 -8.46
CA VAL A 224 0.02 17.46 -9.58
C VAL A 224 -1.39 17.80 -9.08
N LEU A 225 -1.88 17.04 -8.10
CA LEU A 225 -3.27 17.13 -7.61
C LEU A 225 -3.41 18.04 -6.38
N SER A 226 -2.66 19.12 -6.32
CA SER A 226 -2.75 20.17 -5.30
C SER A 226 -2.87 21.55 -5.94
N HIS A 227 -3.37 22.55 -5.20
CA HIS A 227 -3.51 23.92 -5.67
C HIS A 227 -2.31 24.77 -5.28
N GLY A 228 -1.83 25.63 -6.18
CA GLY A 228 -0.88 26.72 -5.89
C GLY A 228 0.57 26.30 -5.71
N ASP A 229 0.93 25.02 -5.81
CA ASP A 229 2.30 24.54 -5.65
C ASP A 229 2.96 24.10 -6.97
N ASN A 230 4.29 23.99 -6.93
CA ASN A 230 5.10 23.57 -8.08
C ASN A 230 5.65 22.16 -7.86
N PRO A 231 5.33 21.17 -8.73
CA PRO A 231 5.84 19.80 -8.62
C PRO A 231 7.36 19.68 -8.57
N GLN A 232 8.09 20.64 -9.15
CA GLN A 232 9.54 20.60 -9.15
C GLN A 232 10.19 21.23 -7.92
N ALA A 233 9.42 21.97 -7.09
CA ALA A 233 9.96 22.63 -5.91
C ALA A 233 10.05 21.67 -4.71
N SER A 234 11.23 21.58 -4.08
CA SER A 234 11.36 20.90 -2.80
C SER A 234 10.58 21.68 -1.73
N GLN A 235 9.79 20.99 -0.92
CA GLN A 235 8.96 21.60 0.12
C GLN A 235 9.63 21.49 1.48
N TYR A 236 9.94 20.30 1.95
CA TYR A 236 10.78 20.14 3.14
C TYR A 236 12.25 20.46 2.83
N THR A 237 12.96 21.04 3.78
CA THR A 237 14.41 21.12 3.76
C THR A 237 15.05 19.76 3.99
N LEU A 238 16.33 19.62 3.61
CA LEU A 238 17.08 18.39 3.89
C LEU A 238 17.18 18.09 5.41
N GLU A 239 17.24 19.12 6.24
CA GLU A 239 17.32 18.99 7.71
C GLU A 239 16.02 18.43 8.30
N GLU A 240 14.87 18.93 7.85
CA GLU A 240 13.56 18.42 8.25
C GLU A 240 13.38 16.97 7.81
N MET A 241 13.72 16.65 6.55
CA MET A 241 13.65 15.26 6.06
C MET A 241 14.53 14.31 6.88
N LYS A 242 15.77 14.72 7.23
CA LYS A 242 16.65 13.94 8.11
C LYS A 242 16.06 13.72 9.50
N ALA A 243 15.41 14.74 10.06
CA ALA A 243 14.76 14.64 11.36
C ALA A 243 13.56 13.67 11.34
N ILE A 244 12.75 13.73 10.28
CA ILE A 244 11.65 12.78 10.04
C ILE A 244 12.17 11.34 9.97
N VAL A 245 13.15 11.09 9.09
CA VAL A 245 13.71 9.75 8.86
C VAL A 245 14.35 9.21 10.14
N ALA A 246 15.13 10.02 10.86
CA ALA A 246 15.79 9.59 12.09
C ALA A 246 14.78 9.16 13.17
N ASP A 247 13.70 9.90 13.37
CA ASP A 247 12.67 9.55 14.34
C ASP A 247 11.83 8.34 13.88
N ALA A 248 11.45 8.29 12.60
CA ALA A 248 10.70 7.17 12.03
C ALA A 248 11.48 5.85 12.16
N HIS A 249 12.73 5.81 11.71
CA HIS A 249 13.58 4.62 11.76
C HIS A 249 13.89 4.19 13.19
N ARG A 250 14.16 5.15 14.10
CA ARG A 250 14.36 4.87 15.53
C ARG A 250 13.14 4.21 16.16
N LEU A 251 11.93 4.54 15.67
CA LEU A 251 10.66 3.98 16.11
C LEU A 251 10.21 2.78 15.27
N GLY A 252 11.08 2.25 14.41
CA GLY A 252 10.82 1.07 13.59
C GLY A 252 9.84 1.28 12.45
N ARG A 253 9.72 2.52 11.93
CA ARG A 253 8.86 2.85 10.79
C ARG A 253 9.70 3.25 9.59
N LYS A 254 9.32 2.77 8.42
CA LYS A 254 9.88 3.18 7.12
C LYS A 254 9.27 4.50 6.67
N VAL A 255 9.96 5.19 5.74
CA VAL A 255 9.53 6.49 5.21
C VAL A 255 9.34 6.41 3.69
N ALA A 256 8.16 6.80 3.23
CA ALA A 256 7.81 6.96 1.82
C ALA A 256 7.73 8.46 1.48
N ALA A 257 8.43 8.90 0.43
CA ALA A 257 8.49 10.30 0.05
C ALA A 257 7.86 10.54 -1.33
N HIS A 258 6.71 11.22 -1.38
CA HIS A 258 6.23 11.83 -2.62
C HIS A 258 7.27 12.84 -3.10
N ALA A 259 7.80 12.67 -4.29
CA ALA A 259 8.76 13.57 -4.90
C ALA A 259 8.72 13.53 -6.42
N HIS A 260 8.42 14.68 -7.02
CA HIS A 260 8.53 14.86 -8.47
C HIS A 260 9.86 15.51 -8.86
N GLY A 261 10.21 16.64 -8.24
CA GLY A 261 11.38 17.43 -8.58
C GLY A 261 12.71 16.78 -8.22
N ALA A 262 13.73 16.88 -9.08
CA ALA A 262 15.04 16.23 -8.93
C ALA A 262 15.72 16.57 -7.59
N GLN A 263 15.68 17.83 -7.16
CA GLN A 263 16.29 18.25 -5.89
C GLN A 263 15.60 17.59 -4.68
N GLY A 264 14.26 17.52 -4.68
CA GLY A 264 13.51 16.86 -3.61
C GLY A 264 13.79 15.36 -3.57
N ILE A 265 13.89 14.70 -4.73
CA ILE A 265 14.26 13.27 -4.84
C ILE A 265 15.66 13.05 -4.25
N LEU A 266 16.63 13.88 -4.65
CA LEU A 266 18.00 13.77 -4.15
C LEU A 266 18.05 13.96 -2.63
N TRP A 267 17.45 15.03 -2.11
CA TRP A 267 17.44 15.32 -0.67
C TRP A 267 16.70 14.27 0.15
N ALA A 268 15.54 13.79 -0.33
CA ALA A 268 14.83 12.72 0.34
C ALA A 268 15.67 11.43 0.42
N SER A 269 16.36 11.08 -0.70
CA SER A 269 17.28 9.94 -0.72
C SER A 269 18.48 10.14 0.22
N GLU A 270 19.08 11.34 0.24
CA GLU A 270 20.19 11.69 1.16
C GLU A 270 19.74 11.70 2.63
N ALA A 271 18.50 12.05 2.90
CA ALA A 271 17.91 11.95 4.24
C ALA A 271 17.69 10.50 4.69
N GLY A 272 17.69 9.54 3.75
CA GLY A 272 17.58 8.12 4.03
C GLY A 272 16.15 7.57 3.96
N VAL A 273 15.26 8.17 3.16
CA VAL A 273 13.92 7.60 2.93
C VAL A 273 14.01 6.22 2.28
N ASP A 274 13.07 5.34 2.58
CA ASP A 274 13.06 3.97 2.05
C ASP A 274 12.54 3.91 0.61
N SER A 275 11.64 4.83 0.22
CA SER A 275 11.15 4.92 -1.15
C SER A 275 10.87 6.36 -1.60
N ILE A 276 11.08 6.58 -2.89
CA ILE A 276 10.62 7.75 -3.65
C ILE A 276 9.39 7.32 -4.44
N GLU A 277 8.31 8.03 -4.26
CA GLU A 277 7.06 7.85 -4.97
C GLU A 277 7.05 8.77 -6.20
N HIS A 278 6.59 8.27 -7.35
CA HIS A 278 6.53 8.93 -8.66
C HIS A 278 7.90 9.17 -9.33
N GLY A 279 8.76 10.02 -8.78
CA GLY A 279 10.10 10.26 -9.33
C GLY A 279 10.12 10.97 -10.69
N SER A 280 9.14 11.80 -11.02
CA SER A 280 8.86 12.27 -12.38
C SER A 280 10.01 13.03 -13.06
N TYR A 281 10.77 13.82 -12.31
CA TYR A 281 11.92 14.56 -12.83
C TYR A 281 13.25 14.00 -12.29
N ILE A 282 13.30 12.70 -12.01
CA ILE A 282 14.53 12.04 -11.56
C ILE A 282 15.65 12.24 -12.58
N ASP A 283 16.81 12.70 -12.12
CA ASP A 283 18.02 12.92 -12.90
C ASP A 283 19.17 12.00 -12.47
N ASP A 284 20.31 12.10 -13.12
CA ASP A 284 21.48 11.26 -12.85
C ASP A 284 22.00 11.40 -11.42
N ALA A 285 21.92 12.61 -10.82
CA ALA A 285 22.35 12.83 -9.45
C ALA A 285 21.40 12.15 -8.44
N ALA A 286 20.10 12.27 -8.65
CA ALA A 286 19.09 11.59 -7.86
C ALA A 286 19.18 10.06 -8.02
N ILE A 287 19.37 9.55 -9.24
CA ILE A 287 19.61 8.11 -9.51
C ILE A 287 20.83 7.62 -8.74
N ALA A 288 21.95 8.35 -8.79
CA ALA A 288 23.16 7.97 -8.07
C ALA A 288 22.94 7.97 -6.55
N GLY A 289 22.23 8.98 -6.01
CA GLY A 289 21.84 9.05 -4.60
C GLY A 289 20.98 7.87 -4.17
N MET A 290 19.92 7.55 -4.90
CA MET A 290 19.04 6.41 -4.63
C MET A 290 19.79 5.07 -4.66
N LYS A 291 20.65 4.85 -5.64
CA LYS A 291 21.47 3.62 -5.73
C LYS A 291 22.43 3.50 -4.56
N LYS A 292 23.08 4.59 -4.16
CA LYS A 292 24.01 4.63 -3.01
C LYS A 292 23.29 4.29 -1.70
N ASN A 293 22.10 4.82 -1.50
CA ASN A 293 21.35 4.71 -0.25
C ASN A 293 20.39 3.50 -0.24
N GLY A 294 20.24 2.79 -1.36
CA GLY A 294 19.35 1.64 -1.50
C GLY A 294 17.86 2.01 -1.55
N THR A 295 17.55 3.28 -1.80
CA THR A 295 16.18 3.82 -1.89
C THR A 295 15.45 3.21 -3.09
N TYR A 296 14.21 2.76 -2.89
CA TYR A 296 13.34 2.25 -3.94
C TYR A 296 12.65 3.36 -4.73
N LEU A 297 12.41 3.14 -6.02
CA LEU A 297 11.48 3.91 -6.83
C LEU A 297 10.13 3.18 -6.90
N VAL A 298 9.04 3.89 -6.63
CA VAL A 298 7.65 3.43 -6.76
C VAL A 298 6.97 4.33 -7.79
N PRO A 299 6.90 3.95 -9.07
CA PRO A 299 6.79 4.91 -10.17
C PRO A 299 5.38 5.41 -10.50
N THR A 300 4.31 4.64 -10.22
CA THR A 300 2.89 5.03 -10.41
C THR A 300 2.58 5.62 -11.79
N LEU A 301 2.77 4.86 -12.85
CA LEU A 301 2.80 5.37 -14.24
C LEU A 301 1.46 5.28 -14.98
N TYR A 302 0.64 4.25 -14.66
CA TYR A 302 -0.64 4.04 -15.34
C TYR A 302 -1.65 5.16 -15.06
N LEU A 303 -1.56 5.77 -13.88
CA LEU A 303 -2.45 6.88 -13.51
C LEU A 303 -2.48 7.99 -14.59
N ALA A 304 -1.35 8.21 -15.29
CA ALA A 304 -1.22 9.23 -16.33
C ALA A 304 -2.15 8.98 -17.51
N ASP A 305 -2.26 7.73 -17.96
CA ASP A 305 -3.15 7.37 -19.07
C ASP A 305 -4.62 7.57 -18.68
N TRP A 306 -4.98 7.11 -17.49
CA TRP A 306 -6.36 7.17 -17.02
C TRP A 306 -6.81 8.58 -16.64
N PHE A 307 -5.96 9.34 -15.93
CA PHE A 307 -6.29 10.66 -15.40
C PHE A 307 -6.61 11.66 -16.51
N LEU A 308 -5.76 11.79 -17.53
CA LEU A 308 -5.97 12.76 -18.61
C LEU A 308 -7.22 12.44 -19.44
N ASP A 309 -7.52 11.15 -19.65
CA ASP A 309 -8.70 10.71 -20.39
C ASP A 309 -10.01 10.96 -19.64
N ASN A 310 -9.94 11.09 -18.29
CA ASN A 310 -11.13 11.23 -17.45
C ASN A 310 -11.24 12.59 -16.75
N ALA A 311 -10.26 13.47 -16.88
CA ALA A 311 -10.18 14.74 -16.14
C ALA A 311 -11.39 15.63 -16.34
N GLU A 312 -11.93 15.74 -17.57
CA GLU A 312 -13.13 16.52 -17.86
C GLU A 312 -14.37 15.93 -17.17
N ARG A 313 -14.56 14.61 -17.26
CA ARG A 313 -15.69 13.90 -16.64
C ARG A 313 -15.69 14.01 -15.10
N LEU A 314 -14.49 14.09 -14.51
CA LEU A 314 -14.30 14.19 -13.07
C LEU A 314 -14.27 15.64 -12.57
N HIS A 315 -14.47 16.62 -13.45
CA HIS A 315 -14.40 18.06 -13.11
C HIS A 315 -13.10 18.46 -12.40
N VAL A 316 -11.98 17.83 -12.79
CA VAL A 316 -10.68 18.14 -12.21
C VAL A 316 -10.33 19.61 -12.46
N PRO A 317 -9.87 20.36 -11.46
CA PRO A 317 -9.47 21.75 -11.62
C PRO A 317 -8.46 21.94 -12.78
N PRO A 318 -8.66 22.95 -13.65
CA PRO A 318 -7.84 23.15 -14.86
C PRO A 318 -6.34 23.25 -14.59
N GLU A 319 -5.94 23.81 -13.45
CA GLU A 319 -4.56 23.90 -12.99
C GLU A 319 -3.94 22.51 -12.80
N MET A 320 -4.64 21.60 -12.14
CA MET A 320 -4.17 20.22 -11.91
C MET A 320 -4.02 19.48 -13.24
N VAL A 321 -4.97 19.67 -14.18
CA VAL A 321 -4.87 19.09 -15.53
C VAL A 321 -3.66 19.64 -16.28
N ALA A 322 -3.37 20.95 -16.17
CA ALA A 322 -2.21 21.57 -16.79
C ALA A 322 -0.89 21.00 -16.23
N LYS A 323 -0.77 20.88 -14.90
CA LYS A 323 0.38 20.23 -14.25
C LYS A 323 0.53 18.77 -14.70
N GLY A 324 -0.56 18.01 -14.78
CA GLY A 324 -0.55 16.63 -15.29
C GLY A 324 0.01 16.53 -16.72
N ARG A 325 -0.42 17.39 -17.63
CA ARG A 325 0.07 17.41 -19.01
C ARG A 325 1.56 17.74 -19.13
N GLU A 326 2.12 18.48 -18.20
CA GLU A 326 3.55 18.79 -18.14
C GLU A 326 4.35 17.63 -17.51
N VAL A 327 3.91 17.15 -16.36
CA VAL A 327 4.66 16.17 -15.54
C VAL A 327 4.68 14.78 -16.18
N MET A 328 3.56 14.30 -16.71
CA MET A 328 3.42 12.90 -17.12
C MET A 328 4.35 12.47 -18.28
N PRO A 329 4.59 13.28 -19.33
CA PRO A 329 5.56 12.91 -20.36
C PRO A 329 7.00 12.89 -19.83
N ALA A 330 7.35 13.82 -18.93
CA ALA A 330 8.67 13.85 -18.29
C ALA A 330 8.87 12.60 -17.41
N ALA A 331 7.86 12.22 -16.63
CA ALA A 331 7.89 11.04 -15.79
C ALA A 331 8.22 9.78 -16.59
N ARG A 332 7.54 9.53 -17.71
CA ARG A 332 7.80 8.35 -18.54
C ARG A 332 9.23 8.28 -19.06
N LYS A 333 9.76 9.41 -19.55
CA LYS A 333 11.12 9.49 -20.06
C LYS A 333 12.15 9.24 -18.95
N ASN A 334 12.01 9.91 -17.82
CA ASN A 334 13.02 9.90 -16.77
C ASN A 334 12.96 8.60 -15.96
N VAL A 335 11.77 8.05 -15.70
CA VAL A 335 11.61 6.75 -15.04
C VAL A 335 12.16 5.62 -15.92
N ALA A 336 11.95 5.65 -17.25
CA ALA A 336 12.58 4.68 -18.16
C ALA A 336 14.12 4.74 -18.06
N HIS A 337 14.69 5.94 -17.95
CA HIS A 337 16.13 6.11 -17.71
C HIS A 337 16.57 5.57 -16.36
N ALA A 338 15.79 5.78 -15.29
CA ALA A 338 16.05 5.20 -13.97
C ALA A 338 16.00 3.65 -13.98
N PHE A 339 15.05 3.05 -14.71
CA PHE A 339 14.99 1.59 -14.90
C PHE A 339 16.24 1.08 -15.59
N ALA A 340 16.64 1.69 -16.71
CA ALA A 340 17.85 1.34 -17.45
C ALA A 340 19.13 1.52 -16.61
N SER A 341 19.13 2.47 -15.67
CA SER A 341 20.23 2.74 -14.75
C SER A 341 20.29 1.78 -13.55
N GLY A 342 19.33 0.87 -13.40
CA GLY A 342 19.31 -0.15 -12.35
C GLY A 342 18.98 0.36 -10.96
N VAL A 343 18.10 1.37 -10.85
CA VAL A 343 17.47 1.76 -9.57
C VAL A 343 16.59 0.61 -9.10
N LYS A 344 16.54 0.36 -7.79
CA LYS A 344 15.61 -0.61 -7.20
C LYS A 344 14.17 -0.13 -7.42
N VAL A 345 13.30 -1.02 -7.89
CA VAL A 345 11.90 -0.70 -8.19
C VAL A 345 10.97 -1.56 -7.35
N ALA A 346 9.98 -0.96 -6.71
CA ALA A 346 8.82 -1.64 -6.15
C ALA A 346 7.55 -1.14 -6.85
N PHE A 347 6.58 -2.04 -6.99
CA PHE A 347 5.32 -1.76 -7.65
C PHE A 347 4.45 -0.84 -6.80
N GLY A 348 3.83 0.15 -7.40
CA GLY A 348 2.84 1.00 -6.78
C GLY A 348 2.06 1.77 -7.84
N THR A 349 0.82 2.13 -7.53
CA THR A 349 -0.16 2.54 -8.53
C THR A 349 -0.75 3.92 -8.34
N ASP A 350 -0.79 4.41 -7.09
CA ASP A 350 -1.54 5.61 -6.72
C ASP A 350 -3.06 5.45 -6.99
N ALA A 351 -3.56 4.21 -6.82
CA ALA A 351 -4.99 3.94 -6.96
C ALA A 351 -5.80 4.72 -5.92
N ALA A 352 -6.81 5.35 -6.30
CA ALA A 352 -7.76 6.36 -5.98
C ALA A 352 -7.69 7.54 -6.97
N VAL A 353 -6.51 7.85 -7.56
CA VAL A 353 -6.46 8.74 -8.75
C VAL A 353 -7.20 8.09 -9.92
N TYR A 354 -7.21 6.78 -9.94
CA TYR A 354 -8.06 5.95 -10.81
C TYR A 354 -8.69 4.79 -10.01
N PRO A 355 -9.72 4.10 -10.54
CA PRO A 355 -10.46 3.10 -9.77
C PRO A 355 -9.59 1.94 -9.26
N HIS A 356 -9.77 1.58 -7.99
CA HIS A 356 -9.24 0.34 -7.44
C HIS A 356 -9.76 -0.89 -8.20
N GLY A 357 -8.93 -1.93 -8.30
CA GLY A 357 -9.20 -3.11 -9.12
C GLY A 357 -8.53 -3.06 -10.50
N LEU A 358 -8.07 -1.88 -10.96
CA LEU A 358 -7.30 -1.69 -12.19
C LEU A 358 -5.78 -1.64 -11.93
N ASN A 359 -5.33 -1.91 -10.71
CA ASN A 359 -3.94 -1.80 -10.28
C ASN A 359 -2.96 -2.53 -11.22
N ALA A 360 -3.33 -3.68 -11.76
CA ALA A 360 -2.46 -4.49 -12.60
C ALA A 360 -2.12 -3.87 -13.98
N HIS A 361 -2.82 -2.83 -14.42
CA HIS A 361 -2.47 -2.10 -15.64
C HIS A 361 -1.07 -1.45 -15.57
N GLU A 362 -0.58 -1.16 -14.37
CA GLU A 362 0.78 -0.64 -14.14
C GLU A 362 1.86 -1.57 -14.71
N PHE A 363 1.68 -2.90 -14.65
CA PHE A 363 2.65 -3.87 -15.19
C PHE A 363 2.96 -3.64 -16.66
N ALA A 364 1.92 -3.45 -17.48
CA ALA A 364 2.10 -3.23 -18.93
C ALA A 364 2.85 -1.92 -19.22
N VAL A 365 2.61 -0.87 -18.44
CA VAL A 365 3.32 0.41 -18.57
C VAL A 365 4.79 0.26 -18.17
N MET A 366 5.08 -0.42 -17.06
CA MET A 366 6.45 -0.68 -16.61
C MET A 366 7.25 -1.48 -17.66
N VAL A 367 6.64 -2.51 -18.26
CA VAL A 367 7.27 -3.30 -19.33
C VAL A 367 7.50 -2.44 -20.58
N LYS A 368 6.53 -1.61 -20.98
CA LYS A 368 6.68 -0.68 -22.10
C LYS A 368 7.82 0.31 -21.91
N LEU A 369 8.14 0.64 -20.66
CA LEU A 369 9.21 1.57 -20.29
C LEU A 369 10.56 0.88 -20.02
N GLY A 370 10.68 -0.42 -20.26
CA GLY A 370 11.96 -1.11 -20.32
C GLY A 370 12.24 -2.17 -19.27
N LEU A 371 11.33 -2.41 -18.31
CA LEU A 371 11.47 -3.60 -17.45
C LEU A 371 11.10 -4.86 -18.23
N SER A 372 11.79 -5.96 -17.96
CA SER A 372 11.29 -7.27 -18.42
C SER A 372 10.00 -7.64 -17.67
N PRO A 373 9.14 -8.53 -18.23
CA PRO A 373 7.97 -9.03 -17.50
C PRO A 373 8.33 -9.60 -16.12
N LEU A 374 9.43 -10.33 -16.03
CA LEU A 374 9.92 -10.87 -14.74
C LEU A 374 10.25 -9.75 -13.74
N GLN A 375 11.00 -8.72 -14.15
CA GLN A 375 11.35 -7.60 -13.28
C GLN A 375 10.11 -6.84 -12.81
N SER A 376 9.11 -6.67 -13.70
CA SER A 376 7.84 -6.05 -13.36
C SER A 376 7.08 -6.89 -12.32
N ILE A 377 7.01 -8.21 -12.46
CA ILE A 377 6.41 -9.11 -11.47
C ILE A 377 7.22 -9.10 -10.15
N GLN A 378 8.54 -9.10 -10.23
CA GLN A 378 9.40 -9.02 -9.04
C GLN A 378 9.19 -7.73 -8.26
N SER A 379 8.90 -6.61 -8.94
CA SER A 379 8.60 -5.34 -8.27
C SER A 379 7.36 -5.41 -7.39
N ALA A 380 6.35 -6.20 -7.78
CA ALA A 380 5.11 -6.41 -7.02
C ALA A 380 5.16 -7.62 -6.07
N THR A 381 6.29 -8.30 -5.97
CA THR A 381 6.45 -9.49 -5.14
C THR A 381 7.65 -9.34 -4.21
N ILE A 382 8.82 -9.87 -4.59
CA ILE A 382 10.00 -9.91 -3.71
C ILE A 382 10.55 -8.51 -3.40
N ASN A 383 10.53 -7.57 -4.35
CA ASN A 383 11.05 -6.23 -4.13
C ASN A 383 10.11 -5.41 -3.21
N ALA A 384 8.79 -5.50 -3.44
CA ALA A 384 7.83 -4.88 -2.55
C ALA A 384 7.91 -5.48 -1.13
N ALA A 385 8.10 -6.79 -1.01
CA ALA A 385 8.29 -7.44 0.30
C ALA A 385 9.54 -6.91 1.02
N ASP A 386 10.66 -6.67 0.30
CA ASP A 386 11.87 -6.06 0.85
C ASP A 386 11.63 -4.61 1.28
N LEU A 387 11.03 -3.80 0.39
CA LEU A 387 10.65 -2.42 0.71
C LEU A 387 9.78 -2.34 1.97
N LEU A 388 8.78 -3.20 2.09
CA LEU A 388 7.85 -3.19 3.22
C LEU A 388 8.45 -3.81 4.50
N GLY A 389 9.62 -4.45 4.42
CA GLY A 389 10.26 -5.16 5.54
C GLY A 389 9.53 -6.46 5.91
N TRP A 390 8.82 -7.06 4.96
CA TRP A 390 8.03 -8.29 5.15
C TRP A 390 8.53 -9.48 4.31
N SER A 391 9.81 -9.47 3.93
CA SER A 391 10.42 -10.56 3.15
C SER A 391 10.36 -11.93 3.83
N ASP A 392 10.23 -11.96 5.14
CA ASP A 392 10.01 -13.19 5.93
C ASP A 392 8.58 -13.71 5.84
N LYS A 393 7.61 -12.85 5.47
CA LYS A 393 6.17 -13.15 5.48
C LYS A 393 5.57 -13.38 4.10
N MET A 394 6.04 -12.68 3.08
CA MET A 394 5.42 -12.62 1.76
C MET A 394 6.41 -12.46 0.61
N GLY A 395 5.93 -12.23 -0.60
CA GLY A 395 6.71 -11.92 -1.82
C GLY A 395 7.17 -13.15 -2.61
N ALA A 396 7.06 -14.36 -2.05
CA ALA A 396 7.33 -15.61 -2.76
C ALA A 396 6.47 -16.73 -2.18
N VAL A 397 6.19 -17.76 -2.97
CA VAL A 397 5.51 -18.98 -2.49
C VAL A 397 6.58 -19.92 -1.96
N GLU A 398 6.90 -19.81 -0.68
CA GLU A 398 7.99 -20.52 0.01
C GLU A 398 7.55 -20.97 1.40
N PRO A 399 8.13 -22.07 1.94
CA PRO A 399 7.82 -22.51 3.31
C PRO A 399 8.02 -21.41 4.36
N GLY A 400 7.07 -21.32 5.29
CA GLY A 400 7.05 -20.34 6.39
C GLY A 400 6.31 -19.03 6.07
N LYS A 401 6.13 -18.69 4.80
CA LYS A 401 5.42 -17.48 4.35
C LYS A 401 3.92 -17.66 4.39
N TRP A 402 3.20 -16.56 4.35
CA TRP A 402 1.75 -16.56 4.20
C TRP A 402 1.34 -17.27 2.92
N ALA A 403 0.24 -17.99 2.98
CA ALA A 403 -0.36 -18.61 1.82
C ALA A 403 -1.17 -17.59 1.02
N ASP A 404 -0.47 -16.60 0.48
CA ASP A 404 -0.96 -15.56 -0.40
C ASP A 404 -0.61 -15.95 -1.84
N ILE A 405 -1.62 -16.38 -2.58
CA ILE A 405 -1.45 -17.05 -3.88
C ILE A 405 -2.47 -16.50 -4.86
N ILE A 406 -2.04 -16.23 -6.07
CA ILE A 406 -2.93 -15.93 -7.19
C ILE A 406 -2.72 -16.91 -8.34
N ALA A 407 -3.71 -17.00 -9.22
CA ALA A 407 -3.56 -17.72 -10.48
C ALA A 407 -4.22 -16.99 -11.65
N VAL A 408 -3.56 -17.11 -12.82
CA VAL A 408 -3.99 -16.51 -14.08
C VAL A 408 -3.99 -17.55 -15.18
N ASP A 409 -4.77 -17.33 -16.25
CA ASP A 409 -4.64 -18.09 -17.48
C ASP A 409 -3.46 -17.54 -18.30
N GLY A 410 -2.71 -18.44 -18.93
CA GLY A 410 -1.57 -18.07 -19.78
C GLY A 410 -0.24 -18.02 -19.05
N ASP A 411 0.71 -17.29 -19.59
CA ASP A 411 2.07 -17.12 -19.08
C ASP A 411 2.39 -15.63 -18.89
N PRO A 412 2.43 -15.12 -17.66
CA PRO A 412 2.69 -13.70 -17.40
C PRO A 412 4.12 -13.24 -17.77
N LEU A 413 5.04 -14.17 -18.03
CA LEU A 413 6.37 -13.85 -18.57
C LEU A 413 6.34 -13.57 -20.08
N GLN A 414 5.33 -14.08 -20.79
CA GLN A 414 5.12 -13.81 -22.22
C GLN A 414 4.15 -12.63 -22.44
N ASP A 415 3.11 -12.56 -21.62
CA ASP A 415 2.10 -11.50 -21.65
C ASP A 415 1.74 -11.08 -20.22
N VAL A 416 2.35 -9.99 -19.76
CA VAL A 416 2.13 -9.48 -18.41
C VAL A 416 0.69 -8.99 -18.17
N THR A 417 -0.08 -8.69 -19.24
CA THR A 417 -1.48 -8.27 -19.14
C THR A 417 -2.41 -9.39 -18.65
N THR A 418 -1.94 -10.63 -18.61
CA THR A 418 -2.66 -11.75 -17.96
C THR A 418 -2.94 -11.44 -16.47
N LEU A 419 -2.09 -10.64 -15.82
CA LEU A 419 -2.26 -10.20 -14.45
C LEU A 419 -3.44 -9.23 -14.24
N GLU A 420 -3.97 -8.64 -15.30
CA GLU A 420 -5.20 -7.82 -15.25
C GLU A 420 -6.48 -8.68 -15.12
N ARG A 421 -6.34 -10.00 -15.24
CA ARG A 421 -7.45 -10.97 -15.26
C ARG A 421 -7.20 -12.15 -14.32
N VAL A 422 -6.87 -11.83 -13.06
CA VAL A 422 -6.64 -12.83 -12.01
C VAL A 422 -7.93 -13.62 -11.76
N LYS A 423 -7.87 -14.95 -11.82
CA LYS A 423 -9.02 -15.84 -11.67
C LYS A 423 -9.08 -16.58 -10.35
N PHE A 424 -7.97 -16.66 -9.65
CA PHE A 424 -7.89 -17.24 -8.32
C PHE A 424 -7.12 -16.29 -7.40
N VAL A 425 -7.66 -16.07 -6.20
CA VAL A 425 -7.01 -15.31 -5.15
C VAL A 425 -7.17 -16.05 -3.83
N MET A 426 -6.07 -16.26 -3.16
CA MET A 426 -6.00 -16.78 -1.79
C MET A 426 -5.19 -15.81 -0.95
N LYS A 427 -5.69 -15.45 0.23
CA LYS A 427 -5.01 -14.63 1.24
C LYS A 427 -4.96 -15.37 2.56
N GLY A 428 -3.77 -15.57 3.11
CA GLY A 428 -3.60 -16.27 4.39
C GLY A 428 -4.21 -17.68 4.41
N GLY A 429 -4.21 -18.39 3.27
CA GLY A 429 -4.81 -19.72 3.14
C GLY A 429 -6.32 -19.73 2.94
N GLU A 430 -6.99 -18.59 2.95
CA GLU A 430 -8.42 -18.46 2.67
C GLU A 430 -8.67 -18.09 1.21
N VAL A 431 -9.58 -18.80 0.55
CA VAL A 431 -9.94 -18.55 -0.84
C VAL A 431 -10.89 -17.37 -0.90
N VAL A 432 -10.43 -16.27 -1.52
CA VAL A 432 -11.21 -15.06 -1.75
C VAL A 432 -11.98 -15.13 -3.08
N LYS A 433 -11.31 -15.61 -4.12
CA LYS A 433 -11.85 -15.72 -5.49
C LYS A 433 -11.44 -17.05 -6.11
N ASN A 434 -12.34 -17.72 -6.78
CA ASN A 434 -12.02 -18.95 -7.54
C ASN A 434 -12.97 -19.14 -8.72
N GLU A 435 -12.53 -18.72 -9.90
CA GLU A 435 -13.25 -18.87 -11.17
C GLU A 435 -12.94 -20.20 -11.91
N TYR A 436 -12.05 -21.04 -11.35
CA TYR A 436 -11.74 -22.38 -11.90
C TYR A 436 -12.67 -23.47 -11.38
N ARG A 437 -13.48 -23.18 -10.37
CA ARG A 437 -14.54 -24.11 -9.95
C ARG A 437 -15.67 -24.09 -10.96
N LYS A 438 -15.99 -25.26 -11.53
CA LYS A 438 -17.23 -25.53 -12.26
C LYS A 438 -18.35 -25.89 -11.27
#